data_85394699fa581bec42610bd063201d60
#
_entry.id   85394699fa581bec42610bd063201d60
#
_cell.length_a   1.000
_cell.length_b   1.000
_cell.length_c   1.000
_cell.angle_alpha   90.00
_cell.angle_beta   90.00
_cell.angle_gamma   90.00
#
_symmetry.space_group_name_H-M   'P 1'
#
loop_
_entity.id
_entity.type
_entity.pdbx_description
1 polymer ?
#
loop_
_entity_poly.entity_id
_entity_poly.type
_entity_poly.pdbx_seq_one_letter_code
_entity_poly.pdbx_strand_id
1 'polypeptide(L)'
;MSAGNGRSTKVYFFAIVLARSRYKFTFFARRPFDTELAIYAHECAFEYFGGKPEKILYDQDRVLISRENLGDLMLTRKFQTFVREQHFQPVFCHKADPESKGKVENVVKYVKENFLVARVFRDIDSLNREALEWLERTGNGKVHGTTRLFPREEFAVEKGFLMPYHGTPQPPQEEMREYHVRKDNTVQYRGNYYSLPCGTYRSGQTTVCCRKRKGMWSCTTRIRGNSSAGMRSVPEREGPFMTTPTENRETPE
;
A
#
# COMPACT_ATOMS: atom_id res chain seq x y z
N MET A 1 6.19 -7.52 -13.27
CA MET A 1 7.62 -7.22 -13.48
C MET A 1 8.43 -8.51 -13.38
N SER A 2 9.47 -8.67 -14.18
CA SER A 2 10.42 -9.79 -14.04
C SER A 2 11.30 -9.55 -12.81
N ALA A 3 11.52 -10.58 -12.00
CA ALA A 3 12.55 -10.56 -10.96
C ALA A 3 13.83 -11.18 -11.53
N GLY A 4 15.00 -10.77 -11.03
CA GLY A 4 16.31 -11.20 -11.55
C GLY A 4 16.57 -12.71 -11.50
N ASN A 5 15.68 -13.49 -10.89
CA ASN A 5 15.70 -14.95 -10.82
C ASN A 5 14.70 -15.63 -11.80
N GLY A 6 14.20 -14.92 -12.80
CA GLY A 6 13.21 -15.43 -13.78
C GLY A 6 11.77 -15.55 -13.25
N ARG A 7 11.52 -15.19 -11.98
CA ARG A 7 10.16 -15.20 -11.40
C ARG A 7 9.46 -13.88 -11.68
N SER A 8 8.15 -13.93 -11.89
CA SER A 8 7.32 -12.72 -12.01
C SER A 8 6.93 -12.21 -10.61
N THR A 9 7.14 -10.92 -10.37
CA THR A 9 6.72 -10.24 -9.14
C THR A 9 5.57 -9.30 -9.43
N LYS A 10 4.46 -9.46 -8.70
CA LYS A 10 3.32 -8.54 -8.77
C LYS A 10 3.61 -7.32 -7.91
N VAL A 11 3.49 -6.14 -8.50
CA VAL A 11 3.56 -4.85 -7.82
C VAL A 11 2.25 -4.10 -8.04
N TYR A 12 1.89 -3.30 -7.07
CA TYR A 12 0.73 -2.42 -7.11
C TYR A 12 1.23 -0.99 -7.06
N PHE A 13 0.50 -0.05 -7.62
CA PHE A 13 0.91 1.35 -7.51
C PHE A 13 -0.28 2.28 -7.40
N PHE A 14 -0.05 3.37 -6.72
CA PHE A 14 -0.87 4.55 -6.64
C PHE A 14 -0.31 5.60 -7.59
N ALA A 15 -1.17 6.36 -8.26
CA ALA A 15 -0.78 7.47 -9.10
C ALA A 15 -1.73 8.65 -8.87
N ILE A 16 -1.17 9.84 -8.77
CA ILE A 16 -1.91 11.09 -8.71
C ILE A 16 -1.32 12.07 -9.71
N VAL A 17 -2.16 12.89 -10.32
CA VAL A 17 -1.78 13.91 -11.29
C VAL A 17 -2.50 15.21 -10.99
N LEU A 18 -1.77 16.30 -10.98
CA LEU A 18 -2.36 17.63 -10.85
C LEU A 18 -3.07 18.01 -12.15
N ALA A 19 -4.26 18.61 -12.02
CA ALA A 19 -5.17 18.75 -13.16
C ALA A 19 -4.71 19.76 -14.19
N ARG A 20 -4.05 20.86 -13.78
CA ARG A 20 -3.54 21.91 -14.66
C ARG A 20 -2.19 21.54 -15.23
N SER A 21 -1.19 21.40 -14.39
CA SER A 21 0.21 21.18 -14.80
C SER A 21 0.47 19.81 -15.42
N ARG A 22 -0.40 18.84 -15.15
CA ARG A 22 -0.14 17.42 -15.46
C ARG A 22 1.08 16.85 -14.71
N TYR A 23 1.51 17.51 -13.64
CA TYR A 23 2.58 17.04 -12.79
C TYR A 23 2.13 15.81 -12.02
N LYS A 24 2.96 14.77 -12.02
CA LYS A 24 2.58 13.42 -11.60
C LYS A 24 3.42 12.95 -10.42
N PHE A 25 2.80 12.14 -9.58
CA PHE A 25 3.46 11.37 -8.55
C PHE A 25 3.00 9.91 -8.63
N THR A 26 3.90 8.98 -8.29
CA THR A 26 3.58 7.55 -8.20
C THR A 26 4.23 6.93 -6.98
N PHE A 27 3.52 5.98 -6.36
CA PHE A 27 4.00 5.21 -5.23
C PHE A 27 3.73 3.73 -5.45
N PHE A 28 4.74 2.88 -5.31
CA PHE A 28 4.67 1.43 -5.54
C PHE A 28 4.65 0.66 -4.23
N ALA A 29 3.90 -0.45 -4.20
CA ALA A 29 3.79 -1.33 -3.06
C ALA A 29 3.83 -2.81 -3.49
N ARG A 30 4.29 -3.69 -2.58
CA ARG A 30 4.29 -5.15 -2.81
C ARG A 30 2.97 -5.83 -2.44
N ARG A 31 2.08 -5.13 -1.76
CA ARG A 31 0.75 -5.61 -1.37
C ARG A 31 -0.34 -4.77 -2.02
N PRO A 32 -1.55 -5.31 -2.20
CA PRO A 32 -2.69 -4.51 -2.61
C PRO A 32 -2.87 -3.33 -1.68
N PHE A 33 -3.34 -2.21 -2.21
CA PHE A 33 -3.69 -1.06 -1.39
C PHE A 33 -4.90 -1.43 -0.53
N ASP A 34 -4.81 -1.08 0.73
CA ASP A 34 -5.90 -0.92 1.67
C ASP A 34 -6.03 0.56 2.01
N THR A 35 -7.01 0.93 2.81
CA THR A 35 -7.27 2.34 3.16
C THR A 35 -6.05 3.01 3.80
N GLU A 36 -5.31 2.32 4.68
CA GLU A 36 -4.15 2.90 5.36
C GLU A 36 -2.98 3.15 4.41
N LEU A 37 -2.69 2.18 3.54
CA LEU A 37 -1.64 2.33 2.54
C LEU A 37 -2.01 3.41 1.50
N ALA A 38 -3.30 3.55 1.17
CA ALA A 38 -3.77 4.61 0.30
C ALA A 38 -3.60 6.00 0.97
N ILE A 39 -3.95 6.14 2.25
CA ILE A 39 -3.71 7.37 3.02
C ILE A 39 -2.21 7.72 3.00
N TYR A 40 -1.35 6.76 3.34
CA TYR A 40 0.10 6.97 3.30
C TYR A 40 0.61 7.42 1.94
N ALA A 41 0.09 6.83 0.85
CA ALA A 41 0.47 7.23 -0.50
C ALA A 41 0.02 8.66 -0.85
N HIS A 42 -1.13 9.12 -0.32
CA HIS A 42 -1.56 10.51 -0.44
C HIS A 42 -0.64 11.46 0.32
N GLU A 43 -0.27 11.11 1.55
CA GLU A 43 0.65 11.91 2.36
C GLU A 43 2.02 12.05 1.67
N CYS A 44 2.56 10.96 1.12
CA CYS A 44 3.77 11.01 0.31
C CYS A 44 3.63 11.91 -0.93
N ALA A 45 2.45 11.89 -1.58
CA ALA A 45 2.17 12.77 -2.71
C ALA A 45 2.10 14.24 -2.28
N PHE A 46 1.46 14.55 -1.16
CA PHE A 46 1.37 15.92 -0.62
C PHE A 46 2.74 16.47 -0.22
N GLU A 47 3.58 15.62 0.40
CA GLU A 47 4.95 15.98 0.70
C GLU A 47 5.75 16.26 -0.58
N TYR A 48 5.65 15.40 -1.59
CA TYR A 48 6.31 15.56 -2.89
C TYR A 48 5.88 16.84 -3.63
N PHE A 49 4.60 17.18 -3.58
CA PHE A 49 4.10 18.43 -4.16
C PHE A 49 4.42 19.66 -3.30
N GLY A 50 4.77 19.46 -2.04
CA GLY A 50 4.94 20.56 -1.07
C GLY A 50 3.62 21.24 -0.74
N GLY A 51 2.50 20.53 -0.85
CA GLY A 51 1.16 20.99 -0.60
C GLY A 51 0.12 20.00 -1.09
N LYS A 52 -1.15 20.28 -0.85
CA LYS A 52 -2.27 19.40 -1.21
C LYS A 52 -3.33 20.14 -2.03
N PRO A 53 -3.94 19.51 -3.04
CA PRO A 53 -5.02 20.13 -3.80
C PRO A 53 -6.28 20.27 -2.94
N GLU A 54 -7.09 21.30 -3.20
CA GLU A 54 -8.39 21.49 -2.53
C GLU A 54 -9.38 20.37 -2.84
N LYS A 55 -9.34 19.87 -4.09
CA LYS A 55 -10.22 18.80 -4.56
C LYS A 55 -9.40 17.67 -5.16
N ILE A 56 -9.75 16.43 -4.82
CA ILE A 56 -9.12 15.23 -5.41
C ILE A 56 -10.20 14.37 -6.02
N LEU A 57 -10.03 14.12 -7.32
CA LEU A 57 -10.94 13.28 -8.08
C LEU A 57 -10.47 11.83 -8.03
N TYR A 58 -11.38 10.94 -7.65
CA TYR A 58 -11.13 9.49 -7.52
C TYR A 58 -11.93 8.71 -8.55
N ASP A 59 -11.32 7.67 -9.10
CA ASP A 59 -12.10 6.58 -9.66
C ASP A 59 -12.83 5.83 -8.53
N GLN A 60 -13.95 5.17 -8.82
CA GLN A 60 -14.72 4.41 -7.82
C GLN A 60 -13.95 3.15 -7.41
N ASP A 61 -12.94 3.31 -6.57
CA ASP A 61 -12.17 2.20 -6.03
C ASP A 61 -12.70 1.79 -4.64
N ARG A 62 -12.94 0.49 -4.46
CA ARG A 62 -13.38 -0.12 -3.19
C ARG A 62 -12.39 0.03 -2.04
N VAL A 63 -11.18 0.47 -2.31
CA VAL A 63 -10.15 0.74 -1.29
C VAL A 63 -10.56 1.90 -0.37
N LEU A 64 -11.24 2.90 -0.92
CA LEU A 64 -11.64 4.12 -0.20
C LEU A 64 -13.13 4.13 0.15
N ILE A 65 -13.93 3.31 -0.52
CA ILE A 65 -15.39 3.26 -0.40
C ILE A 65 -15.77 2.01 0.39
N SER A 66 -16.55 2.17 1.47
CA SER A 66 -17.07 1.05 2.26
C SER A 66 -18.37 0.49 1.70
N ARG A 67 -19.27 1.35 1.21
CA ARG A 67 -20.57 0.99 0.65
C ARG A 67 -21.04 2.03 -0.36
N GLU A 68 -21.86 1.59 -1.32
CA GLU A 68 -22.65 2.45 -2.21
C GLU A 68 -24.12 2.26 -1.82
N ASN A 69 -24.81 3.34 -1.50
CA ASN A 69 -26.21 3.32 -1.15
C ASN A 69 -26.96 4.33 -2.02
N LEU A 70 -27.76 3.85 -2.98
CA LEU A 70 -28.59 4.67 -3.90
C LEU A 70 -27.84 5.82 -4.59
N GLY A 71 -26.56 5.62 -4.93
CA GLY A 71 -25.71 6.64 -5.55
C GLY A 71 -24.84 7.44 -4.56
N ASP A 72 -25.12 7.37 -3.25
CA ASP A 72 -24.28 7.95 -2.22
C ASP A 72 -23.13 7.01 -1.87
N LEU A 73 -21.91 7.49 -2.01
CA LEU A 73 -20.71 6.73 -1.69
C LEU A 73 -20.29 6.97 -0.23
N MET A 74 -20.32 5.91 0.56
CA MET A 74 -19.84 5.95 1.94
C MET A 74 -18.35 5.63 1.98
N LEU A 75 -17.55 6.57 2.44
CA LEU A 75 -16.11 6.38 2.64
C LEU A 75 -15.83 5.41 3.78
N THR A 76 -14.67 4.76 3.74
CA THR A 76 -14.18 4.03 4.92
C THR A 76 -13.95 5.02 6.05
N ARG A 77 -14.20 4.61 7.30
CA ARG A 77 -14.08 5.50 8.48
C ARG A 77 -12.70 6.17 8.57
N LYS A 78 -11.63 5.42 8.31
CA LYS A 78 -10.25 5.95 8.34
C LYS A 78 -10.05 7.01 7.27
N PHE A 79 -10.52 6.78 6.06
CA PHE A 79 -10.38 7.74 4.97
C PHE A 79 -11.22 8.99 5.21
N GLN A 80 -12.42 8.86 5.76
CA GLN A 80 -13.26 10.00 6.13
C GLN A 80 -12.59 10.89 7.20
N THR A 81 -11.92 10.27 8.19
CA THR A 81 -11.13 11.01 9.18
C THR A 81 -9.98 11.76 8.52
N PHE A 82 -9.22 11.09 7.65
CA PHE A 82 -8.12 11.69 6.90
C PHE A 82 -8.57 12.89 6.05
N VAL A 83 -9.68 12.75 5.31
CA VAL A 83 -10.27 13.84 4.51
C VAL A 83 -10.59 15.06 5.39
N ARG A 84 -11.19 14.83 6.57
CA ARG A 84 -11.50 15.92 7.51
C ARG A 84 -10.27 16.58 8.08
N GLU A 85 -9.27 15.80 8.49
CA GLU A 85 -8.00 16.32 9.04
C GLU A 85 -7.20 17.09 8.00
N GLN A 86 -7.23 16.63 6.78
CA GLN A 86 -6.53 17.29 5.67
C GLN A 86 -7.33 18.39 4.98
N HIS A 87 -8.62 18.55 5.28
CA HIS A 87 -9.49 19.61 4.75
C HIS A 87 -9.56 19.67 3.21
N PHE A 88 -9.41 18.55 2.50
CA PHE A 88 -9.64 18.50 1.06
C PHE A 88 -11.00 17.88 0.74
N GLN A 89 -11.54 18.18 -0.44
CA GLN A 89 -12.81 17.63 -0.91
C GLN A 89 -12.57 16.41 -1.81
N PRO A 90 -12.98 15.20 -1.41
CA PRO A 90 -12.97 14.05 -2.30
C PRO A 90 -14.15 14.14 -3.27
N VAL A 91 -13.88 13.96 -4.56
CA VAL A 91 -14.88 13.91 -5.62
C VAL A 91 -14.74 12.55 -6.31
N PHE A 92 -15.84 11.82 -6.44
CA PHE A 92 -15.83 10.52 -7.11
C PHE A 92 -16.43 10.65 -8.50
N CYS A 93 -15.74 10.11 -9.50
CA CYS A 93 -16.25 10.07 -10.86
C CYS A 93 -17.55 9.29 -10.89
N HIS A 94 -18.61 9.87 -11.43
CA HIS A 94 -19.77 9.09 -11.84
C HIS A 94 -19.40 8.17 -12.99
N LYS A 95 -20.05 6.99 -13.09
CA LYS A 95 -19.81 6.02 -14.17
C LYS A 95 -19.97 6.62 -15.58
N ALA A 96 -20.59 7.78 -15.69
CA ALA A 96 -20.92 8.50 -16.92
C ALA A 96 -20.01 9.69 -17.23
N ASP A 97 -18.87 9.90 -16.53
CA ASP A 97 -17.91 10.99 -16.83
C ASP A 97 -16.63 10.44 -17.48
N PRO A 98 -16.61 10.32 -18.83
CA PRO A 98 -15.47 9.75 -19.56
C PRO A 98 -14.21 10.61 -19.51
N GLU A 99 -14.37 11.93 -19.40
CA GLU A 99 -13.22 12.85 -19.47
C GLU A 99 -12.35 12.80 -18.22
N SER A 100 -12.97 12.80 -17.06
CA SER A 100 -12.27 12.71 -15.79
C SER A 100 -11.61 11.35 -15.61
N LYS A 101 -12.30 10.27 -16.00
CA LYS A 101 -11.79 8.90 -15.98
C LYS A 101 -10.60 8.73 -16.93
N GLY A 102 -10.68 9.28 -18.14
CA GLY A 102 -9.61 9.22 -19.14
C GLY A 102 -8.29 9.82 -18.65
N LYS A 103 -8.31 10.85 -17.80
CA LYS A 103 -7.08 11.45 -17.26
C LYS A 103 -6.32 10.49 -16.34
N VAL A 104 -7.01 9.78 -15.46
CA VAL A 104 -6.40 8.80 -14.54
C VAL A 104 -5.94 7.57 -15.31
N GLU A 105 -6.78 7.03 -16.19
CA GLU A 105 -6.43 5.86 -17.02
C GLU A 105 -5.18 6.12 -17.87
N ASN A 106 -5.06 7.31 -18.45
CA ASN A 106 -3.89 7.70 -19.23
C ASN A 106 -2.61 7.72 -18.39
N VAL A 107 -2.66 8.21 -17.13
CA VAL A 107 -1.49 8.19 -16.24
C VAL A 107 -1.12 6.76 -15.89
N VAL A 108 -2.09 5.91 -15.57
CA VAL A 108 -1.86 4.49 -15.26
C VAL A 108 -1.23 3.78 -16.46
N LYS A 109 -1.76 3.98 -17.66
CA LYS A 109 -1.21 3.44 -18.90
C LYS A 109 0.20 3.93 -19.14
N TYR A 110 0.43 5.24 -19.00
CA TYR A 110 1.73 5.87 -19.19
C TYR A 110 2.81 5.27 -18.28
N VAL A 111 2.51 5.09 -16.99
CA VAL A 111 3.43 4.45 -16.04
C VAL A 111 3.71 3.00 -16.40
N LYS A 112 2.68 2.24 -16.76
CA LYS A 112 2.85 0.83 -17.14
C LYS A 112 3.72 0.67 -18.39
N GLU A 113 3.47 1.45 -19.42
CA GLU A 113 4.12 1.31 -20.74
C GLU A 113 5.50 1.95 -20.80
N ASN A 114 5.77 3.01 -20.01
CA ASN A 114 7.02 3.75 -20.13
C ASN A 114 7.97 3.58 -18.94
N PHE A 115 7.46 3.19 -17.77
CA PHE A 115 8.29 2.96 -16.58
C PHE A 115 8.47 1.49 -16.24
N LEU A 116 7.38 0.71 -16.25
CA LEU A 116 7.43 -0.69 -15.80
C LEU A 116 7.89 -1.68 -16.87
N VAL A 117 7.80 -1.32 -18.14
CA VAL A 117 8.23 -2.19 -19.24
C VAL A 117 9.73 -2.46 -19.14
N ALA A 118 10.10 -3.71 -19.30
CA ALA A 118 11.47 -4.23 -19.30
C ALA A 118 12.30 -3.97 -18.02
N ARG A 119 11.68 -3.48 -16.93
CA ARG A 119 12.38 -3.33 -15.66
C ARG A 119 12.47 -4.64 -14.90
N VAL A 120 13.64 -4.87 -14.33
CA VAL A 120 13.88 -5.96 -13.38
C VAL A 120 13.56 -5.44 -11.97
N PHE A 121 12.68 -6.14 -11.27
CA PHE A 121 12.34 -5.82 -9.89
C PHE A 121 13.49 -6.27 -8.96
N ARG A 122 14.03 -5.34 -8.19
CA ARG A 122 15.01 -5.60 -7.12
C ARG A 122 14.32 -5.58 -5.75
N ASP A 123 13.92 -4.41 -5.31
CA ASP A 123 13.16 -4.17 -4.09
C ASP A 123 12.21 -2.99 -4.28
N ILE A 124 11.30 -2.77 -3.31
CA ILE A 124 10.25 -1.76 -3.44
C ILE A 124 10.79 -0.33 -3.23
N ASP A 125 11.79 -0.17 -2.37
CA ASP A 125 12.35 1.13 -2.05
C ASP A 125 13.15 1.67 -3.24
N SER A 126 13.95 0.82 -3.87
CA SER A 126 14.65 1.12 -5.13
C SER A 126 13.67 1.46 -6.25
N LEU A 127 12.57 0.69 -6.37
CA LEU A 127 11.56 0.94 -7.40
C LEU A 127 10.89 2.31 -7.22
N ASN A 128 10.57 2.71 -5.98
CA ASN A 128 9.99 4.01 -5.69
C ASN A 128 10.96 5.15 -6.00
N ARG A 129 12.21 5.04 -5.58
CA ARG A 129 13.25 6.02 -5.89
C ARG A 129 13.43 6.17 -7.41
N GLU A 130 13.60 5.06 -8.13
CA GLU A 130 13.76 5.08 -9.58
C GLU A 130 12.53 5.64 -10.30
N ALA A 131 11.33 5.47 -9.72
CA ALA A 131 10.10 6.02 -10.28
C ALA A 131 10.08 7.55 -10.17
N LEU A 132 10.48 8.10 -9.03
CA LEU A 132 10.56 9.55 -8.84
C LEU A 132 11.62 10.17 -9.76
N GLU A 133 12.81 9.56 -9.85
CA GLU A 133 13.86 10.00 -10.76
C GLU A 133 13.40 9.96 -12.23
N TRP A 134 12.66 8.92 -12.61
CA TRP A 134 12.10 8.82 -13.96
C TRP A 134 11.00 9.86 -14.19
N LEU A 135 10.15 10.12 -13.21
CA LEU A 135 9.12 11.18 -13.31
C LEU A 135 9.78 12.53 -13.53
N GLU A 136 10.79 12.88 -12.73
CA GLU A 136 11.49 14.15 -12.86
C GLU A 136 12.14 14.34 -14.26
N ARG A 137 12.75 13.29 -14.78
CA ARG A 137 13.43 13.33 -16.08
C ARG A 137 12.47 13.22 -17.27
N THR A 138 11.40 12.44 -17.12
CA THR A 138 10.56 12.02 -18.26
C THR A 138 9.10 12.43 -18.08
N GLY A 139 8.43 11.96 -17.02
CA GLY A 139 6.99 12.15 -16.84
C GLY A 139 6.60 13.61 -16.58
N ASN A 140 7.44 14.33 -15.85
CA ASN A 140 7.27 15.73 -15.47
C ASN A 140 8.25 16.65 -16.21
N GLY A 141 9.36 16.09 -16.71
CA GLY A 141 10.43 16.85 -17.34
C GLY A 141 10.36 16.98 -18.87
N LYS A 142 9.44 16.26 -19.53
CA LYS A 142 9.22 16.37 -20.98
C LYS A 142 7.91 17.07 -21.30
N VAL A 143 7.84 17.64 -22.51
CA VAL A 143 6.62 18.26 -23.03
C VAL A 143 5.45 17.27 -22.99
N HIS A 144 4.35 17.68 -22.38
CA HIS A 144 3.16 16.87 -22.28
C HIS A 144 2.41 16.81 -23.62
N GLY A 145 2.05 15.60 -24.08
CA GLY A 145 1.49 15.37 -25.40
C GLY A 145 0.23 16.17 -25.72
N THR A 146 -0.65 16.39 -24.73
CA THR A 146 -1.91 17.12 -24.92
C THR A 146 -1.75 18.62 -24.70
N THR A 147 -1.13 19.04 -23.59
CA THR A 147 -1.02 20.47 -23.25
C THR A 147 0.09 21.18 -24.01
N ARG A 148 1.04 20.44 -24.57
CA ARG A 148 2.24 20.97 -25.24
C ARG A 148 3.12 21.84 -24.36
N LEU A 149 2.97 21.72 -23.03
CA LEU A 149 3.74 22.44 -22.01
C LEU A 149 4.56 21.47 -21.19
N PHE A 150 5.58 21.97 -20.50
CA PHE A 150 6.37 21.17 -19.56
C PHE A 150 5.63 21.09 -18.22
N PRO A 151 5.25 19.88 -17.72
CA PRO A 151 4.56 19.76 -16.45
C PRO A 151 5.30 20.41 -15.27
N ARG A 152 6.63 20.36 -15.25
CA ARG A 152 7.46 20.98 -14.22
C ARG A 152 7.32 22.51 -14.19
N GLU A 153 7.30 23.16 -15.34
CA GLU A 153 7.17 24.61 -15.43
C GLU A 153 5.76 25.06 -15.02
N GLU A 154 4.75 24.37 -15.52
CA GLU A 154 3.37 24.61 -15.13
C GLU A 154 3.11 24.33 -13.64
N PHE A 155 3.81 23.36 -13.07
CA PHE A 155 3.74 23.06 -11.65
C PHE A 155 4.28 24.21 -10.80
N ALA A 156 5.32 24.90 -11.22
CA ALA A 156 5.84 26.06 -10.49
C ALA A 156 4.76 27.14 -10.27
N VAL A 157 3.84 27.29 -11.24
CA VAL A 157 2.67 28.17 -11.12
C VAL A 157 1.57 27.54 -10.25
N GLU A 158 1.22 26.27 -10.53
CA GLU A 158 0.13 25.55 -9.82
C GLU A 158 0.44 25.36 -8.34
N LYS A 159 1.70 25.22 -7.97
CA LYS A 159 2.15 25.05 -6.58
C LYS A 159 1.65 26.17 -5.66
N GLY A 160 1.56 27.41 -6.15
CA GLY A 160 1.04 28.55 -5.39
C GLY A 160 -0.44 28.46 -5.01
N PHE A 161 -1.19 27.54 -5.65
CA PHE A 161 -2.62 27.30 -5.37
C PHE A 161 -2.87 26.06 -4.52
N LEU A 162 -1.82 25.31 -4.16
CA LEU A 162 -1.96 24.18 -3.27
C LEU A 162 -2.16 24.66 -1.83
N MET A 163 -3.01 23.97 -1.10
CA MET A 163 -3.18 24.20 0.34
C MET A 163 -1.91 23.71 1.08
N PRO A 164 -1.53 24.36 2.19
CA PRO A 164 -0.39 23.93 3.00
C PRO A 164 -0.56 22.49 3.50
N TYR A 165 0.54 21.73 3.47
CA TYR A 165 0.64 20.42 4.09
C TYR A 165 1.80 20.41 5.09
N HIS A 166 1.50 20.10 6.35
CA HIS A 166 2.47 20.11 7.44
C HIS A 166 2.64 18.71 8.07
N GLY A 167 2.04 17.69 7.45
CA GLY A 167 2.18 16.31 7.91
C GLY A 167 3.56 15.73 7.57
N THR A 168 3.91 14.67 8.28
CA THR A 168 5.03 13.78 7.91
C THR A 168 4.42 12.42 7.59
N PRO A 169 4.60 11.90 6.37
CA PRO A 169 4.06 10.61 6.00
C PRO A 169 4.51 9.51 6.95
N GLN A 170 3.55 8.82 7.57
CA GLN A 170 3.83 7.71 8.45
C GLN A 170 3.46 6.40 7.75
N PRO A 171 4.43 5.52 7.46
CA PRO A 171 4.12 4.25 6.85
C PRO A 171 3.13 3.49 7.73
N PRO A 172 2.09 2.87 7.13
CA PRO A 172 1.12 2.13 7.90
C PRO A 172 1.84 1.08 8.73
N GLN A 173 1.58 1.12 10.04
CA GLN A 173 2.13 0.11 10.93
C GLN A 173 1.59 -1.24 10.49
N GLU A 174 2.48 -2.19 10.25
CA GLU A 174 2.06 -3.57 10.06
C GLU A 174 1.34 -3.98 11.34
N GLU A 175 0.02 -4.17 11.26
CA GLU A 175 -0.78 -4.63 12.39
C GLU A 175 -0.13 -5.91 12.94
N MET A 176 0.33 -5.84 14.17
CA MET A 176 0.72 -7.03 14.92
C MET A 176 -0.58 -7.80 15.19
N ARG A 177 -0.91 -8.76 14.34
CA ARG A 177 -2.09 -9.60 14.53
C ARG A 177 -1.79 -10.68 15.54
N GLU A 178 -2.69 -10.85 16.49
CA GLU A 178 -2.62 -11.95 17.45
C GLU A 178 -3.15 -13.22 16.78
N TYR A 179 -2.40 -14.29 16.89
CA TYR A 179 -2.76 -15.61 16.41
C TYR A 179 -2.72 -16.59 17.57
N HIS A 180 -3.74 -17.44 17.67
CA HIS A 180 -3.75 -18.53 18.65
C HIS A 180 -2.74 -19.60 18.23
N VAL A 181 -1.88 -19.98 19.16
CA VAL A 181 -0.96 -21.10 19.00
C VAL A 181 -1.71 -22.40 19.26
N ARG A 182 -1.65 -23.31 18.31
CA ARG A 182 -2.25 -24.64 18.44
C ARG A 182 -1.36 -25.57 19.27
N LYS A 183 -1.92 -26.68 19.73
CA LYS A 183 -1.21 -27.69 20.56
C LYS A 183 0.04 -28.26 19.87
N ASP A 184 0.04 -28.29 18.55
CA ASP A 184 1.14 -28.75 17.70
C ASP A 184 2.19 -27.67 17.42
N ASN A 185 2.22 -26.56 18.17
CA ASN A 185 3.08 -25.41 17.97
C ASN A 185 2.94 -24.77 16.57
N THR A 186 1.73 -24.76 16.00
CA THR A 186 1.47 -24.08 14.74
C THR A 186 0.54 -22.88 14.91
N VAL A 187 0.59 -21.95 13.97
CA VAL A 187 -0.39 -20.86 13.77
C VAL A 187 -0.97 -20.94 12.38
N GLN A 188 -2.26 -20.63 12.26
CA GLN A 188 -2.94 -20.57 10.97
C GLN A 188 -2.94 -19.13 10.44
N TYR A 189 -2.43 -18.94 9.21
CA TYR A 189 -2.47 -17.67 8.52
C TYR A 189 -2.87 -17.87 7.04
N ARG A 190 -3.95 -17.21 6.63
CA ARG A 190 -4.48 -17.28 5.25
C ARG A 190 -4.66 -18.71 4.72
N GLY A 191 -5.18 -19.59 5.58
CA GLY A 191 -5.43 -20.99 5.22
C GLY A 191 -4.23 -21.93 5.34
N ASN A 192 -3.02 -21.41 5.57
CA ASN A 192 -1.79 -22.20 5.74
C ASN A 192 -1.41 -22.30 7.22
N TYR A 193 -0.71 -23.38 7.56
CA TYR A 193 -0.15 -23.58 8.89
C TYR A 193 1.35 -23.30 8.89
N TYR A 194 1.80 -22.57 9.90
CA TYR A 194 3.21 -22.20 10.07
C TYR A 194 3.69 -22.72 11.41
N SER A 195 4.78 -23.47 11.40
CA SER A 195 5.39 -24.01 12.61
C SER A 195 6.08 -22.92 13.42
N LEU A 196 5.89 -22.96 14.73
CA LEU A 196 6.59 -22.13 15.70
C LEU A 196 7.66 -22.96 16.42
N PRO A 197 8.64 -22.33 17.07
CA PRO A 197 9.61 -23.03 17.89
C PRO A 197 8.93 -23.93 18.92
N CYS A 198 9.49 -25.13 19.16
CA CYS A 198 9.00 -26.05 20.17
C CYS A 198 8.92 -25.37 21.53
N GLY A 199 7.81 -25.64 22.27
CA GLY A 199 7.56 -25.02 23.59
C GLY A 199 6.92 -23.63 23.51
N THR A 200 6.56 -23.13 22.32
CA THR A 200 5.77 -21.89 22.19
C THR A 200 4.36 -22.08 22.71
N TYR A 201 3.74 -23.24 22.45
CA TYR A 201 2.44 -23.57 23.04
C TYR A 201 2.60 -23.86 24.55
N ARG A 202 1.83 -23.16 25.36
CA ARG A 202 1.64 -23.44 26.78
C ARG A 202 0.16 -23.54 27.06
N SER A 203 -0.25 -24.50 27.90
CA SER A 203 -1.66 -24.80 28.16
C SER A 203 -2.46 -23.54 28.49
N GLY A 204 -3.57 -23.38 27.80
CA GLY A 204 -4.63 -22.48 28.14
C GLY A 204 -4.85 -21.31 27.20
N GLN A 205 -3.93 -20.48 26.79
CA GLN A 205 -4.19 -19.32 25.92
C GLN A 205 -2.90 -18.65 25.45
N THR A 206 -2.06 -19.37 24.74
CA THR A 206 -0.86 -18.76 24.16
C THR A 206 -1.25 -18.08 22.85
N THR A 207 -1.14 -16.78 22.81
CA THR A 207 -1.22 -16.00 21.58
C THR A 207 0.17 -15.51 21.18
N VAL A 208 0.44 -15.50 19.90
CA VAL A 208 1.64 -14.90 19.34
C VAL A 208 1.25 -13.73 18.47
N CYS A 209 1.95 -12.62 18.64
CA CYS A 209 1.87 -11.49 17.74
C CYS A 209 2.91 -11.71 16.63
N CYS A 210 2.44 -11.93 15.42
CA CYS A 210 3.33 -12.17 14.29
C CYS A 210 3.39 -10.92 13.39
N ARG A 211 4.60 -10.49 13.06
CA ARG A 211 4.89 -9.44 12.08
C ARG A 211 5.66 -10.05 10.92
N LYS A 212 5.21 -9.80 9.70
CA LYS A 212 5.95 -10.18 8.50
C LYS A 212 6.82 -9.00 8.05
N ARG A 213 8.12 -9.11 8.16
CA ARG A 213 9.06 -8.09 7.70
C ARG A 213 10.00 -8.71 6.65
N LYS A 214 10.10 -8.11 5.45
CA LYS A 214 10.99 -8.55 4.35
C LYS A 214 10.92 -10.07 4.02
N GLY A 215 9.72 -10.66 4.09
CA GLY A 215 9.54 -12.10 3.81
C GLY A 215 9.75 -13.02 5.01
N MET A 216 10.30 -12.53 6.11
CA MET A 216 10.47 -13.24 7.37
C MET A 216 9.34 -12.92 8.36
N TRP A 217 8.99 -13.93 9.16
CA TRP A 217 8.05 -13.79 10.26
C TRP A 217 8.81 -13.57 11.56
N SER A 218 8.54 -12.47 12.25
CA SER A 218 8.91 -12.31 13.63
C SER A 218 7.67 -12.54 14.50
N CYS A 219 7.72 -13.49 15.41
CA CYS A 219 6.62 -13.80 16.32
C CYS A 219 7.06 -13.49 17.75
N THR A 220 6.24 -12.73 18.46
CA THR A 220 6.45 -12.44 19.88
C THR A 220 5.33 -13.13 20.68
N THR A 221 5.68 -13.96 21.63
CA THR A 221 4.72 -14.70 22.47
C THR A 221 4.10 -13.76 23.50
N ARG A 222 2.78 -13.71 23.57
CA ARG A 222 2.03 -13.04 24.62
C ARG A 222 1.32 -14.08 25.47
N ILE A 223 1.73 -14.22 26.72
CA ILE A 223 1.07 -15.12 27.68
C ILE A 223 0.03 -14.29 28.42
N ARG A 224 -1.26 -14.64 28.32
CA ARG A 224 -2.31 -14.08 29.18
C ARG A 224 -2.20 -14.70 30.56
N GLY A 225 -1.70 -13.95 31.52
CA GLY A 225 -1.69 -14.34 32.94
C GLY A 225 -0.98 -13.28 33.76
N ASN A 226 -1.76 -12.60 34.64
CA ASN A 226 -1.37 -11.62 35.66
C ASN A 226 -0.47 -10.46 35.24
N SER A 227 -1.05 -9.28 35.34
CA SER A 227 -0.54 -7.91 35.44
C SER A 227 0.97 -7.73 35.66
N SER A 228 1.77 -8.11 34.69
CA SER A 228 3.07 -7.54 34.34
C SER A 228 3.47 -8.06 32.97
N ALA A 229 3.37 -7.15 31.97
CA ALA A 229 3.66 -7.49 30.57
C ALA A 229 5.16 -7.68 30.38
N GLY A 230 5.64 -8.88 30.55
CA GLY A 230 6.96 -9.29 30.13
C GLY A 230 6.95 -9.67 28.65
N MET A 231 7.33 -8.74 27.76
CA MET A 231 7.66 -9.05 26.38
C MET A 231 8.95 -9.90 26.39
N ARG A 232 8.82 -11.19 26.10
CA ARG A 232 10.01 -12.01 25.78
C ARG A 232 10.07 -12.15 24.26
N SER A 233 11.10 -11.57 23.66
CA SER A 233 11.46 -11.85 22.29
C SER A 233 11.87 -13.31 22.15
N VAL A 234 11.26 -14.01 21.20
CA VAL A 234 11.73 -15.33 20.76
C VAL A 234 13.01 -15.06 19.96
N PRO A 235 14.15 -15.75 20.25
CA PRO A 235 15.38 -15.51 19.52
C PRO A 235 15.16 -15.74 18.03
N GLU A 236 15.57 -14.76 17.23
CA GLU A 236 15.62 -14.85 15.77
C GLU A 236 16.54 -16.03 15.41
N ARG A 237 15.95 -17.11 14.92
CA ARG A 237 16.70 -18.07 14.12
C ARG A 237 16.48 -17.69 12.66
N GLU A 238 17.54 -17.23 12.04
CA GLU A 238 17.65 -17.10 10.60
C GLU A 238 17.46 -18.49 9.96
N GLY A 239 16.28 -18.70 9.35
CA GLY A 239 15.98 -19.88 8.57
C GLY A 239 14.60 -19.76 7.94
N PRO A 240 14.41 -20.23 6.70
CA PRO A 240 13.09 -20.24 6.09
C PRO A 240 12.18 -21.18 6.90
N PHE A 241 11.05 -20.67 7.38
CA PHE A 241 10.00 -21.52 7.91
C PHE A 241 9.57 -22.49 6.80
N MET A 242 9.87 -23.77 6.98
CA MET A 242 9.42 -24.81 6.07
C MET A 242 7.89 -24.86 6.11
N THR A 243 7.27 -24.49 5.00
CA THR A 243 5.89 -24.86 4.72
C THR A 243 5.89 -26.34 4.41
N THR A 244 5.38 -27.16 5.30
CA THR A 244 4.93 -28.50 4.92
C THR A 244 3.54 -28.32 4.31
N PRO A 245 3.33 -28.62 3.01
CA PRO A 245 2.00 -28.73 2.46
C PRO A 245 1.36 -29.95 3.13
N THR A 246 0.34 -29.74 3.94
CA THR A 246 -0.50 -30.84 4.40
C THR A 246 -1.37 -31.22 3.21
N GLU A 247 -1.02 -32.31 2.52
CA GLU A 247 -1.92 -33.02 1.62
C GLU A 247 -3.22 -33.31 2.36
N ASN A 248 -4.32 -32.89 1.74
CA ASN A 248 -5.65 -33.31 2.12
C ASN A 248 -5.68 -34.85 2.10
N ARG A 249 -5.65 -35.48 3.25
CA ARG A 249 -6.09 -36.86 3.36
C ARG A 249 -7.61 -36.86 3.24
N GLU A 250 -8.09 -37.19 2.04
CA GLU A 250 -9.43 -37.72 1.86
C GLU A 250 -9.62 -38.92 2.78
N THR A 251 -10.61 -38.85 3.62
CA THR A 251 -11.12 -40.00 4.35
C THR A 251 -11.81 -40.93 3.35
N PRO A 252 -11.43 -42.22 3.23
CA PRO A 252 -12.30 -43.20 2.58
C PRO A 252 -13.45 -43.57 3.50
N GLU A 253 -14.58 -43.85 2.89
CA GLU A 253 -15.88 -44.29 3.40
C GLU A 253 -15.89 -45.20 4.63
#